data_0d714449fb2245241a650d9845e110cf
#
_entry.id   0d714449fb2245241a650d9845e110cf
#
_cell.length_a   1.000
_cell.length_b   1.000
_cell.length_c   1.000
_cell.angle_alpha   90.00
_cell.angle_beta   90.00
_cell.angle_gamma   90.00
#
_symmetry.space_group_name_H-M   'P 1'
#
loop_
_entity.id
_entity.type
_entity.pdbx_description
1 polymer ?
#
loop_
_entity_poly.entity_id
_entity_poly.type
_entity_poly.pdbx_seq_one_letter_code
_entity_poly.pdbx_strand_id
1 'polypeptide(L)'
;EYGLPGMKKLKNAVKSAMQTGAHTVFMVNHGVVVCGSDKKQAMERVQLLEDICRRNLHLGNAAPKRLSEKKATELISAVRQEIPTAELSGGDAAVMWSGKRKTLHAQLGDMAQMLGSHVPCVRASAKKAVKALSARDAVFVQGVGAIVKADDPDDREALKLLTEKSALCALHTEAMGAKVKLGAVDTALMRFVYKKKYSKRKG
;
A
#
# COMPACT_ATOMS: atom_id res chain seq x y z
N GLU A 1 -19.68 9.51 -0.74
CA GLU A 1 -19.78 8.86 0.57
C GLU A 1 -18.77 7.72 0.69
N TYR A 2 -18.22 7.52 1.91
CA TYR A 2 -17.37 6.36 2.21
C TYR A 2 -18.22 5.09 2.33
N GLY A 3 -17.73 4.00 1.77
CA GLY A 3 -18.33 2.67 1.89
C GLY A 3 -17.25 1.61 2.11
N LEU A 4 -17.51 0.61 2.95
CA LEU A 4 -16.57 -0.50 3.17
C LEU A 4 -16.43 -1.38 1.91
N PRO A 5 -15.23 -1.90 1.62
CA PRO A 5 -14.99 -2.81 0.51
C PRO A 5 -15.91 -4.03 0.56
N GLY A 6 -16.47 -4.40 -0.59
CA GLY A 6 -17.36 -5.56 -0.70
C GLY A 6 -18.80 -5.36 -0.19
N MET A 7 -19.13 -4.21 0.35
CA MET A 7 -20.47 -3.90 0.83
C MET A 7 -21.37 -3.37 -0.28
N LYS A 8 -22.68 -3.70 -0.21
CA LYS A 8 -23.70 -3.24 -1.16
C LYS A 8 -23.75 -1.71 -1.29
N LYS A 9 -23.50 -0.98 -0.18
CA LYS A 9 -23.50 0.49 -0.16
C LYS A 9 -22.49 1.08 -1.14
N LEU A 10 -21.23 0.62 -1.13
CA LEU A 10 -20.20 1.08 -2.06
C LEU A 10 -20.54 0.76 -3.51
N LYS A 11 -20.99 -0.49 -3.77
CA LYS A 11 -21.43 -0.90 -5.11
C LYS A 11 -22.55 -0.02 -5.65
N ASN A 12 -23.58 0.24 -4.83
CA ASN A 12 -24.72 1.07 -5.22
C ASN A 12 -24.30 2.52 -5.47
N ALA A 13 -23.44 3.10 -4.63
CA ALA A 13 -22.94 4.45 -4.82
C ALA A 13 -22.17 4.62 -6.13
N VAL A 14 -21.29 3.66 -6.46
CA VAL A 14 -20.57 3.65 -7.75
C VAL A 14 -21.55 3.52 -8.93
N LYS A 15 -22.50 2.58 -8.84
CA LYS A 15 -23.53 2.39 -9.88
C LYS A 15 -24.35 3.68 -10.10
N SER A 16 -24.81 4.31 -9.04
CA SER A 16 -25.58 5.55 -9.14
C SER A 16 -24.75 6.68 -9.75
N ALA A 17 -23.49 6.83 -9.36
CA ALA A 17 -22.60 7.83 -9.95
C ALA A 17 -22.37 7.57 -11.46
N MET A 18 -22.21 6.32 -11.87
CA MET A 18 -22.07 5.97 -13.29
C MET A 18 -23.34 6.20 -14.10
N GLN A 19 -24.51 6.04 -13.52
CA GLN A 19 -25.80 6.30 -14.16
C GLN A 19 -26.03 7.79 -14.49
N THR A 20 -25.27 8.71 -13.89
CA THR A 20 -25.27 10.15 -14.26
C THR A 20 -24.48 10.44 -15.54
N GLY A 21 -23.93 9.44 -16.21
CA GLY A 21 -23.04 9.60 -17.36
C GLY A 21 -21.56 9.78 -17.00
N ALA A 22 -21.21 9.68 -15.72
CA ALA A 22 -19.82 9.77 -15.29
C ALA A 22 -19.01 8.56 -15.78
N HIS A 23 -17.89 8.80 -16.44
CA HIS A 23 -16.96 7.77 -16.89
C HIS A 23 -15.83 7.48 -15.91
N THR A 24 -15.71 8.30 -14.86
CA THR A 24 -14.68 8.19 -13.83
C THR A 24 -15.31 8.47 -12.48
N VAL A 25 -15.18 7.53 -11.53
CA VAL A 25 -15.75 7.64 -10.19
C VAL A 25 -14.67 7.37 -9.15
N PHE A 26 -14.34 8.38 -8.35
CA PHE A 26 -13.44 8.23 -7.22
C PHE A 26 -14.14 7.58 -6.04
N MET A 27 -13.54 6.55 -5.49
CA MET A 27 -13.99 5.87 -4.28
C MET A 27 -13.06 6.23 -3.12
N VAL A 28 -13.59 6.95 -2.14
CA VAL A 28 -12.80 7.40 -0.98
C VAL A 28 -12.06 6.23 -0.32
N ASN A 29 -10.74 6.35 -0.19
CA ASN A 29 -9.82 5.34 0.38
C ASN A 29 -9.74 3.99 -0.37
N HIS A 30 -10.29 3.90 -1.61
CA HIS A 30 -10.24 2.67 -2.40
C HIS A 30 -9.55 2.82 -3.75
N GLY A 31 -9.66 4.00 -4.36
CA GLY A 31 -9.12 4.25 -5.70
C GLY A 31 -10.18 4.80 -6.65
N VAL A 32 -10.11 4.42 -7.92
CA VAL A 32 -10.96 4.95 -8.99
C VAL A 32 -11.51 3.83 -9.86
N VAL A 33 -12.74 4.01 -10.35
CA VAL A 33 -13.31 3.20 -11.42
C VAL A 33 -13.36 4.07 -12.66
N VAL A 34 -12.81 3.58 -13.77
CA VAL A 34 -12.81 4.24 -15.07
C VAL A 34 -13.50 3.34 -16.08
N CYS A 35 -14.42 3.88 -16.88
CA CYS A 35 -15.14 3.16 -17.91
C CYS A 35 -14.89 3.78 -19.28
N GLY A 36 -14.93 2.95 -20.31
CA GLY A 36 -14.88 3.33 -21.72
C GLY A 36 -15.81 2.44 -22.54
N SER A 37 -16.06 2.80 -23.81
CA SER A 37 -16.79 1.95 -24.77
C SER A 37 -16.05 0.64 -25.06
N ASP A 38 -14.73 0.67 -24.93
CA ASP A 38 -13.82 -0.45 -25.09
C ASP A 38 -12.57 -0.29 -24.18
N LYS A 39 -11.71 -1.29 -24.20
CA LYS A 39 -10.46 -1.30 -23.40
C LYS A 39 -9.54 -0.12 -23.74
N LYS A 40 -9.42 0.24 -25.03
CA LYS A 40 -8.54 1.32 -25.47
C LYS A 40 -8.98 2.64 -24.87
N GLN A 41 -10.26 2.99 -25.02
CA GLN A 41 -10.81 4.23 -24.48
C GLN A 41 -10.73 4.28 -22.95
N ALA A 42 -10.98 3.16 -22.26
CA ALA A 42 -10.83 3.10 -20.81
C ALA A 42 -9.38 3.40 -20.39
N MET A 43 -8.39 2.82 -21.09
CA MET A 43 -6.96 3.06 -20.79
C MET A 43 -6.52 4.49 -21.12
N GLU A 44 -7.02 5.09 -22.20
CA GLU A 44 -6.76 6.50 -22.52
C GLU A 44 -7.27 7.44 -21.41
N ARG A 45 -8.45 7.16 -20.85
CA ARG A 45 -8.98 7.91 -19.70
C ARG A 45 -8.16 7.70 -18.41
N VAL A 46 -7.70 6.49 -18.18
CA VAL A 46 -6.76 6.22 -17.05
C VAL A 46 -5.49 7.04 -17.22
N GLN A 47 -4.89 7.04 -18.42
CA GLN A 47 -3.68 7.80 -18.69
C GLN A 47 -3.89 9.30 -18.49
N LEU A 48 -5.00 9.85 -19.00
CA LEU A 48 -5.35 11.25 -18.81
C LEU A 48 -5.50 11.59 -17.31
N LEU A 49 -6.16 10.71 -16.53
CA LEU A 49 -6.32 10.90 -15.09
C LEU A 49 -4.96 10.90 -14.38
N GLU A 50 -4.09 9.95 -14.69
CA GLU A 50 -2.72 9.88 -14.14
C GLU A 50 -1.91 11.14 -14.47
N ASP A 51 -2.01 11.65 -15.70
CA ASP A 51 -1.31 12.87 -16.13
C ASP A 51 -1.85 14.13 -15.40
N ILE A 52 -3.15 14.21 -15.17
CA ILE A 52 -3.76 15.28 -14.36
C ILE A 52 -3.26 15.19 -12.92
N CYS A 53 -3.29 14.01 -12.31
CA CYS A 53 -2.79 13.80 -10.95
C CYS A 53 -1.32 14.17 -10.84
N ARG A 54 -0.47 13.72 -11.77
CA ARG A 54 0.97 13.99 -11.78
C ARG A 54 1.28 15.49 -11.88
N ARG A 55 0.55 16.22 -12.71
CA ARG A 55 0.72 17.69 -12.85
C ARG A 55 0.33 18.47 -11.61
N ASN A 56 -0.59 17.94 -10.81
CA ASN A 56 -1.08 18.59 -9.59
C ASN A 56 -0.38 18.10 -8.31
N LEU A 57 0.38 17.01 -8.40
CA LEU A 57 1.13 16.44 -7.27
C LEU A 57 2.60 16.88 -7.36
N HIS A 58 2.95 17.90 -6.61
CA HIS A 58 4.34 18.35 -6.49
C HIS A 58 5.11 17.50 -5.48
N LEU A 59 5.40 16.25 -5.84
CA LEU A 59 6.43 15.49 -5.14
C LEU A 59 7.77 16.12 -5.50
N GLY A 60 8.48 16.64 -4.52
CA GLY A 60 9.84 17.15 -4.76
C GLY A 60 10.71 16.05 -5.41
N ASN A 61 11.57 16.43 -6.35
CA ASN A 61 12.46 15.52 -7.10
C ASN A 61 13.62 14.92 -6.26
N ALA A 62 13.44 14.82 -4.95
CA ALA A 62 14.46 14.26 -4.07
C ALA A 62 14.63 12.75 -4.32
N ALA A 63 15.78 12.34 -4.79
CA ALA A 63 16.12 10.93 -4.91
C ALA A 63 16.08 10.23 -3.54
N PRO A 64 15.60 8.98 -3.46
CA PRO A 64 15.54 8.23 -2.21
C PRO A 64 16.96 7.98 -1.67
N LYS A 65 17.18 8.32 -0.40
CA LYS A 65 18.45 8.00 0.29
C LYS A 65 18.51 6.52 0.61
N ARG A 66 19.16 5.75 -0.27
CA ARG A 66 19.34 4.31 -0.14
C ARG A 66 20.53 3.95 0.74
N LEU A 67 20.40 2.87 1.49
CA LEU A 67 21.54 2.17 2.05
C LEU A 67 22.37 1.59 0.90
N SER A 68 23.70 1.41 1.09
CA SER A 68 24.49 0.76 0.04
C SER A 68 23.99 -0.66 -0.22
N GLU A 69 24.06 -1.09 -1.47
CA GLU A 69 23.57 -2.41 -1.91
C GLU A 69 24.14 -3.54 -1.04
N LYS A 70 25.45 -3.51 -0.77
CA LYS A 70 26.11 -4.48 0.11
C LYS A 70 25.45 -4.57 1.49
N LYS A 71 25.22 -3.42 2.15
CA LYS A 71 24.59 -3.39 3.49
C LYS A 71 23.11 -3.81 3.43
N ALA A 72 22.39 -3.47 2.37
CA ALA A 72 21.02 -3.90 2.19
C ALA A 72 20.93 -5.42 1.99
N THR A 73 21.83 -6.00 1.19
CA THR A 73 21.94 -7.44 0.96
C THR A 73 22.31 -8.19 2.24
N GLU A 74 23.30 -7.71 2.98
CA GLU A 74 23.69 -8.30 4.27
C GLU A 74 22.51 -8.29 5.26
N LEU A 75 21.77 -7.17 5.32
CA LEU A 75 20.62 -7.03 6.22
C LEU A 75 19.51 -8.01 5.85
N ILE A 76 19.12 -8.08 4.57
CA ILE A 76 18.04 -9.01 4.14
C ILE A 76 18.46 -10.47 4.31
N SER A 77 19.72 -10.80 4.06
CA SER A 77 20.25 -12.15 4.29
C SER A 77 20.17 -12.55 5.77
N ALA A 78 20.54 -11.63 6.68
CA ALA A 78 20.42 -11.87 8.11
C ALA A 78 18.95 -11.98 8.57
N VAL A 79 18.02 -11.24 7.95
CA VAL A 79 16.58 -11.40 8.22
C VAL A 79 16.08 -12.75 7.74
N ARG A 80 16.51 -13.21 6.57
CA ARG A 80 16.11 -14.52 5.99
C ARG A 80 16.63 -15.72 6.77
N GLN A 81 17.70 -15.58 7.52
CA GLN A 81 18.15 -16.65 8.42
C GLN A 81 17.10 -16.95 9.51
N GLU A 82 16.41 -15.93 10.01
CA GLU A 82 15.36 -16.05 11.02
C GLU A 82 13.96 -16.23 10.39
N ILE A 83 13.72 -15.62 9.24
CA ILE A 83 12.44 -15.60 8.52
C ILE A 83 12.71 -15.93 7.05
N PRO A 84 12.77 -17.21 6.65
CA PRO A 84 13.14 -17.62 5.29
C PRO A 84 12.23 -17.04 4.20
N THR A 85 10.96 -16.78 4.52
CA THR A 85 9.97 -16.21 3.60
C THR A 85 10.03 -14.67 3.47
N ALA A 86 11.01 -14.02 4.13
CA ALA A 86 11.15 -12.57 4.06
C ALA A 86 11.64 -12.12 2.68
N GLU A 87 10.97 -11.13 2.11
CA GLU A 87 11.34 -10.50 0.85
C GLU A 87 11.43 -8.98 0.95
N LEU A 88 12.32 -8.40 0.15
CA LEU A 88 12.53 -6.97 0.06
C LEU A 88 11.58 -6.35 -0.97
N SER A 89 10.86 -5.30 -0.58
CA SER A 89 10.19 -4.33 -1.45
C SER A 89 11.02 -3.04 -1.45
N GLY A 90 11.93 -2.92 -2.41
CA GLY A 90 12.92 -1.84 -2.49
C GLY A 90 12.53 -0.72 -3.47
N GLY A 91 11.26 -0.56 -3.80
CA GLY A 91 10.76 0.51 -4.65
C GLY A 91 11.06 1.91 -4.08
N ASP A 92 11.06 2.93 -4.95
CA ASP A 92 11.45 4.28 -4.55
C ASP A 92 10.55 4.87 -3.47
N ALA A 93 9.24 4.66 -3.54
CA ALA A 93 8.32 5.17 -2.54
C ALA A 93 8.52 4.50 -1.16
N ALA A 94 8.74 3.19 -1.12
CA ALA A 94 9.04 2.47 0.11
C ALA A 94 10.35 2.95 0.74
N VAL A 95 11.40 3.17 -0.06
CA VAL A 95 12.68 3.70 0.42
C VAL A 95 12.52 5.13 0.93
N MET A 96 11.86 6.01 0.18
CA MET A 96 11.59 7.40 0.59
C MET A 96 10.81 7.46 1.91
N TRP A 97 9.75 6.64 2.03
CA TRP A 97 8.99 6.56 3.28
C TRP A 97 9.84 6.07 4.45
N SER A 98 10.63 5.02 4.24
CA SER A 98 11.53 4.48 5.27
C SER A 98 12.53 5.51 5.79
N GLY A 99 12.97 6.43 4.93
CA GLY A 99 13.84 7.55 5.27
C GLY A 99 13.22 8.54 6.26
N LYS A 100 11.89 8.67 6.26
CA LYS A 100 11.15 9.52 7.21
C LYS A 100 11.12 8.94 8.63
N ARG A 101 11.40 7.67 8.80
CA ARG A 101 11.36 6.95 10.09
C ARG A 101 10.03 7.03 10.83
N LYS A 102 8.95 7.19 10.08
CA LYS A 102 7.58 7.26 10.61
C LYS A 102 6.86 5.94 10.39
N THR A 103 6.01 5.55 11.33
CA THR A 103 5.03 4.48 11.12
C THR A 103 4.05 4.90 10.03
N LEU A 104 3.80 4.01 9.07
CA LEU A 104 2.81 4.21 8.02
C LEU A 104 1.46 3.73 8.54
N HIS A 105 0.51 4.65 8.69
CA HIS A 105 -0.87 4.32 9.06
C HIS A 105 -1.70 4.03 7.82
N ALA A 106 -2.70 3.16 7.96
CA ALA A 106 -3.58 2.81 6.85
C ALA A 106 -4.38 4.01 6.35
N GLN A 107 -4.23 4.30 5.07
CA GLN A 107 -4.96 5.31 4.32
C GLN A 107 -5.83 4.66 3.23
N LEU A 108 -5.50 3.44 2.84
CA LEU A 108 -6.15 2.67 1.79
C LEU A 108 -6.84 1.44 2.37
N GLY A 109 -8.00 1.07 1.81
CA GLY A 109 -8.78 -0.07 2.26
C GLY A 109 -8.05 -1.40 2.10
N ASP A 110 -7.30 -1.60 1.01
CA ASP A 110 -6.49 -2.79 0.76
C ASP A 110 -5.30 -2.90 1.75
N MET A 111 -4.67 -1.78 2.09
CA MET A 111 -3.66 -1.76 3.16
C MET A 111 -4.27 -2.21 4.49
N ALA A 112 -5.46 -1.69 4.85
CA ALA A 112 -6.15 -2.10 6.07
C ALA A 112 -6.47 -3.58 6.09
N GLN A 113 -6.87 -4.15 4.94
CA GLN A 113 -7.17 -5.57 4.79
C GLN A 113 -5.95 -6.47 4.96
N MET A 114 -4.88 -6.22 4.22
CA MET A 114 -3.71 -7.11 4.15
C MET A 114 -2.63 -6.78 5.18
N LEU A 115 -2.35 -5.51 5.42
CA LEU A 115 -1.29 -5.05 6.34
C LEU A 115 -1.81 -4.62 7.72
N GLY A 116 -3.11 -4.32 7.81
CA GLY A 116 -3.76 -3.86 9.04
C GLY A 116 -3.63 -2.35 9.24
N SER A 117 -3.76 -1.89 10.48
CA SER A 117 -3.87 -0.47 10.83
C SER A 117 -2.60 0.34 10.57
N HIS A 118 -1.44 -0.32 10.57
CA HIS A 118 -0.16 0.36 10.36
C HIS A 118 0.98 -0.62 10.05
N VAL A 119 2.01 -0.11 9.40
CA VAL A 119 3.30 -0.76 9.18
C VAL A 119 4.38 0.06 9.92
N PRO A 120 5.08 -0.53 10.89
CA PRO A 120 6.13 0.16 11.63
C PRO A 120 7.35 0.47 10.75
N CYS A 121 8.14 1.46 11.14
CA CYS A 121 9.42 1.76 10.53
C CYS A 121 10.53 1.62 11.59
N VAL A 122 11.58 0.87 11.24
CA VAL A 122 12.73 0.62 12.12
C VAL A 122 14.03 1.13 11.51
N ARG A 123 15.05 1.36 12.33
CA ARG A 123 16.41 1.63 11.83
C ARG A 123 16.94 0.42 11.07
N ALA A 124 17.92 0.63 10.19
CA ALA A 124 18.60 -0.42 9.44
C ALA A 124 19.31 -1.43 10.38
N SER A 125 18.58 -2.45 10.78
CA SER A 125 19.01 -3.50 11.71
C SER A 125 18.18 -4.76 11.51
N ALA A 126 18.81 -5.89 11.18
CA ALA A 126 18.14 -7.17 11.00
C ALA A 126 17.37 -7.58 12.27
N LYS A 127 17.98 -7.48 13.45
CA LYS A 127 17.34 -7.78 14.74
C LYS A 127 16.03 -7.00 14.95
N LYS A 128 16.01 -5.69 14.59
CA LYS A 128 14.81 -4.86 14.72
C LYS A 128 13.76 -5.21 13.69
N ALA A 129 14.18 -5.53 12.46
CA ALA A 129 13.27 -5.98 11.41
C ALA A 129 12.61 -7.31 11.78
N VAL A 130 13.38 -8.31 12.21
CA VAL A 130 12.88 -9.61 12.71
C VAL A 130 11.88 -9.41 13.85
N LYS A 131 12.24 -8.60 14.86
CA LYS A 131 11.33 -8.30 15.98
C LYS A 131 10.01 -7.66 15.50
N ALA A 132 10.03 -6.77 14.53
CA ALA A 132 8.82 -6.17 13.98
C ALA A 132 7.99 -7.18 13.18
N LEU A 133 8.68 -8.01 12.37
CA LEU A 133 8.05 -9.06 11.56
C LEU A 133 7.49 -10.21 12.39
N SER A 134 7.92 -10.44 13.63
CA SER A 134 7.30 -11.46 14.49
C SER A 134 5.83 -11.19 14.78
N ALA A 135 5.42 -9.91 14.78
CA ALA A 135 4.05 -9.48 15.04
C ALA A 135 3.32 -8.93 13.80
N ARG A 136 4.00 -8.77 12.66
CA ARG A 136 3.50 -8.10 11.46
C ARG A 136 3.96 -8.80 10.19
N ASP A 137 3.21 -8.60 9.11
CA ASP A 137 3.52 -9.17 7.80
C ASP A 137 4.42 -8.22 6.97
N ALA A 138 4.66 -6.97 7.46
CA ALA A 138 5.56 -6.00 6.83
C ALA A 138 6.20 -5.06 7.85
N VAL A 139 7.38 -4.54 7.50
CA VAL A 139 8.11 -3.51 8.25
C VAL A 139 8.90 -2.63 7.29
N PHE A 140 8.87 -1.30 7.45
CA PHE A 140 9.79 -0.41 6.78
C PHE A 140 11.15 -0.40 7.49
N VAL A 141 12.23 -0.48 6.72
CA VAL A 141 13.61 -0.45 7.21
C VAL A 141 14.33 0.73 6.60
N GLN A 142 14.83 1.62 7.43
CA GLN A 142 15.43 2.89 7.02
C GLN A 142 16.47 2.74 5.91
N GLY A 143 16.25 3.41 4.78
CA GLY A 143 17.13 3.42 3.63
C GLY A 143 17.13 2.12 2.80
N VAL A 144 16.33 1.13 3.19
CA VAL A 144 16.23 -0.17 2.50
C VAL A 144 14.91 -0.30 1.74
N GLY A 145 13.82 0.20 2.32
CA GLY A 145 12.47 0.04 1.82
C GLY A 145 11.59 -0.72 2.80
N ALA A 146 10.72 -1.61 2.33
CA ALA A 146 9.94 -2.50 3.17
C ALA A 146 10.44 -3.94 3.07
N ILE A 147 10.37 -4.68 4.18
CA ILE A 147 10.52 -6.14 4.20
C ILE A 147 9.16 -6.71 4.53
N VAL A 148 8.72 -7.66 3.71
CA VAL A 148 7.44 -8.35 3.84
C VAL A 148 7.66 -9.82 4.08
N LYS A 149 6.68 -10.52 4.67
CA LYS A 149 6.67 -11.97 4.79
C LYS A 149 5.28 -12.54 4.57
N ALA A 150 5.20 -13.66 3.88
CA ALA A 150 4.05 -14.54 3.81
C ALA A 150 4.54 -15.93 3.37
N ASP A 151 3.79 -16.98 3.69
CA ASP A 151 4.15 -18.33 3.27
C ASP A 151 3.89 -18.53 1.78
N ASP A 152 2.77 -18.01 1.28
CA ASP A 152 2.41 -18.03 -0.14
C ASP A 152 3.21 -16.99 -0.94
N PRO A 153 3.84 -17.37 -2.08
CA PRO A 153 4.60 -16.46 -2.95
C PRO A 153 3.74 -15.32 -3.53
N ASP A 154 2.50 -15.61 -3.93
CA ASP A 154 1.59 -14.59 -4.49
C ASP A 154 1.21 -13.56 -3.43
N ASP A 155 1.00 -14.00 -2.18
CA ASP A 155 0.77 -13.08 -1.07
C ASP A 155 2.01 -12.22 -0.78
N ARG A 156 3.23 -12.75 -0.90
CA ARG A 156 4.46 -11.96 -0.76
C ARG A 156 4.55 -10.88 -1.84
N GLU A 157 4.28 -11.24 -3.11
CA GLU A 157 4.29 -10.28 -4.21
C GLU A 157 3.21 -9.20 -4.01
N ALA A 158 1.99 -9.60 -3.62
CA ALA A 158 0.92 -8.67 -3.29
C ALA A 158 1.31 -7.72 -2.15
N LEU A 159 1.96 -8.21 -1.11
CA LEU A 159 2.44 -7.38 0.01
C LEU A 159 3.54 -6.40 -0.42
N LYS A 160 4.44 -6.80 -1.33
CA LYS A 160 5.46 -5.90 -1.90
C LYS A 160 4.83 -4.76 -2.67
N LEU A 161 3.91 -5.06 -3.59
CA LEU A 161 3.17 -4.07 -4.35
C LEU A 161 2.38 -3.14 -3.43
N LEU A 162 1.74 -3.70 -2.42
CA LEU A 162 0.91 -2.94 -1.48
C LEU A 162 1.71 -2.02 -0.57
N THR A 163 2.90 -2.44 -0.12
CA THR A 163 3.78 -1.57 0.66
C THR A 163 4.27 -0.39 -0.16
N GLU A 164 4.64 -0.61 -1.43
CA GLU A 164 5.03 0.46 -2.35
C GLU A 164 3.88 1.43 -2.62
N LYS A 165 2.71 0.92 -3.00
CA LYS A 165 1.49 1.71 -3.22
C LYS A 165 1.11 2.54 -2.00
N SER A 166 1.16 1.92 -0.81
CA SER A 166 0.78 2.60 0.44
C SER A 166 1.78 3.70 0.82
N ALA A 167 3.08 3.45 0.60
CA ALA A 167 4.12 4.45 0.81
C ALA A 167 3.95 5.64 -0.16
N LEU A 168 3.70 5.36 -1.44
CA LEU A 168 3.44 6.40 -2.45
C LEU A 168 2.23 7.25 -2.08
N CYS A 169 1.12 6.62 -1.70
CA CYS A 169 -0.08 7.32 -1.24
C CYS A 169 0.22 8.24 -0.04
N ALA A 170 0.99 7.76 0.93
CA ALA A 170 1.35 8.54 2.11
C ALA A 170 2.28 9.72 1.78
N LEU A 171 3.21 9.54 0.83
CA LEU A 171 4.06 10.62 0.34
C LEU A 171 3.23 11.70 -0.37
N HIS A 172 2.26 11.30 -1.20
CA HIS A 172 1.35 12.22 -1.88
C HIS A 172 0.48 12.99 -0.88
N THR A 173 -0.12 12.30 0.09
CA THR A 173 -0.96 12.97 1.11
C THR A 173 -0.16 13.96 1.97
N GLU A 174 1.09 13.63 2.33
CA GLU A 174 1.97 14.57 3.03
C GLU A 174 2.33 15.78 2.16
N ALA A 175 2.64 15.57 0.87
CA ALA A 175 2.97 16.66 -0.06
C ALA A 175 1.80 17.63 -0.26
N MET A 176 0.58 17.12 -0.20
CA MET A 176 -0.65 17.92 -0.28
C MET A 176 -1.07 18.56 1.06
N GLY A 177 -0.33 18.34 2.14
CA GLY A 177 -0.71 18.75 3.49
C GLY A 177 -1.98 18.06 4.01
N ALA A 178 -2.42 16.97 3.36
CA ALA A 178 -3.63 16.27 3.73
C ALA A 178 -3.37 15.30 4.90
N LYS A 179 -4.34 15.18 5.80
CA LYS A 179 -4.32 14.21 6.89
C LYS A 179 -5.38 13.15 6.60
N VAL A 180 -4.96 12.07 5.96
CA VAL A 180 -5.83 10.92 5.64
C VAL A 180 -5.49 9.76 6.55
N LYS A 181 -6.50 9.21 7.21
CA LYS A 181 -6.36 8.04 8.09
C LYS A 181 -7.71 7.31 8.16
N LEU A 182 -7.66 6.00 7.98
CA LEU A 182 -8.83 5.15 8.21
C LEU A 182 -9.14 5.03 9.71
N GLY A 183 -10.43 4.94 10.04
CA GLY A 183 -10.89 4.69 11.41
C GLY A 183 -10.34 3.36 11.96
N ALA A 184 -10.06 3.30 13.25
CA ALA A 184 -9.56 2.09 13.89
C ALA A 184 -10.56 0.92 13.80
N VAL A 185 -11.85 1.21 13.96
CA VAL A 185 -12.93 0.22 13.86
C VAL A 185 -13.04 -0.32 12.44
N ASP A 186 -13.06 0.58 11.43
CA ASP A 186 -13.13 0.19 10.02
C ASP A 186 -11.93 -0.68 9.63
N THR A 187 -10.73 -0.27 10.06
CA THR A 187 -9.50 -1.03 9.79
C THR A 187 -9.53 -2.42 10.42
N ALA A 188 -9.98 -2.54 11.67
CA ALA A 188 -10.10 -3.81 12.35
C ALA A 188 -11.13 -4.72 11.66
N LEU A 189 -12.28 -4.16 11.28
CA LEU A 189 -13.34 -4.89 10.57
C LEU A 189 -12.87 -5.37 9.20
N MET A 190 -12.21 -4.50 8.41
CA MET A 190 -11.65 -4.86 7.11
C MET A 190 -10.62 -5.99 7.23
N ARG A 191 -9.71 -5.92 8.20
CA ARG A 191 -8.71 -6.97 8.48
C ARG A 191 -9.37 -8.29 8.87
N PHE A 192 -10.36 -8.24 9.75
CA PHE A 192 -11.09 -9.42 10.20
C PHE A 192 -11.82 -10.12 9.05
N VAL A 193 -12.57 -9.35 8.25
CA VAL A 193 -13.30 -9.89 7.08
C VAL A 193 -12.34 -10.50 6.07
N TYR A 194 -11.21 -9.83 5.79
CA TYR A 194 -10.19 -10.35 4.88
C TYR A 194 -9.64 -11.68 5.36
N LYS A 195 -9.15 -11.75 6.61
CA LYS A 195 -8.61 -12.99 7.18
C LYS A 195 -9.63 -14.13 7.24
N LYS A 196 -10.90 -13.85 7.53
CA LYS A 196 -11.93 -14.88 7.65
C LYS A 196 -12.44 -15.38 6.30
N LYS A 197 -12.58 -14.51 5.30
CA LYS A 197 -13.32 -14.80 4.07
C LYS A 197 -12.42 -15.00 2.85
N TYR A 198 -11.32 -14.28 2.74
CA TYR A 198 -10.50 -14.25 1.54
C TYR A 198 -9.18 -15.03 1.69
N SER A 199 -8.52 -15.02 2.83
CA SER A 199 -7.29 -15.80 3.05
C SER A 199 -7.52 -17.32 3.06
N LYS A 200 -8.78 -17.79 3.20
CA LYS A 200 -9.16 -19.20 3.19
C LYS A 200 -9.66 -19.71 1.82
N ARG A 201 -9.74 -18.88 0.81
CA ARG A 201 -10.22 -19.27 -0.54
C ARG A 201 -9.12 -19.79 -1.46
N LYS A 202 -7.91 -19.90 -0.97
CA LYS A 202 -6.77 -20.50 -1.66
C LYS A 202 -6.66 -21.99 -1.24
N GLY A 203 -7.69 -22.78 -1.57
CA GLY A 203 -7.73 -24.22 -1.43
C GLY A 203 -8.64 -24.78 -2.49
#